data_4331e2ba52f6d0d9f2a31083a5a7de0c
#
_entry.id   4331e2ba52f6d0d9f2a31083a5a7de0c
#
_cell.length_a   1.000
_cell.length_b   1.000
_cell.length_c   1.000
_cell.angle_alpha   90.00
_cell.angle_beta   90.00
_cell.angle_gamma   90.00
#
_symmetry.space_group_name_H-M   'P 1'
#
loop_
_entity.id
_entity.type
_entity.pdbx_description
1 polymer ?
#
loop_
_entity_poly.entity_id
_entity_poly.type
_entity_poly.pdbx_seq_one_letter_code
_entity_poly.pdbx_strand_id
1 'polypeptide(L)'
;MQRYFIYFCYDGTAYHGWQIQPNGVSVQETLQNALSTILRQRVEIVGAGRTDTGVHARMMVAHLDLAEEIECEQLTYKLNRLLPRDISVFNIQPVDSNMHARFSAKWRTYRYFIHTRKDPFLRNYSYESPYPLDFELMEQGAELLKQHQDFAAFCKSGADNTTTLCTIKESKWVKTSPYSWYFEITANRFLRNMVRATVGTLILLGRHRITIKDLERILEEGNRSQAGESMPGHALFLENVEY
;
A
#
# COMPACT_ATOMS: atom_id res chain seq x y z
N MET A 1 -19.36 15.13 18.73
CA MET A 1 -18.22 15.06 17.79
C MET A 1 -18.69 14.38 16.53
N GLN A 2 -18.40 14.97 15.38
CA GLN A 2 -18.70 14.41 14.08
C GLN A 2 -17.43 13.78 13.51
N ARG A 3 -17.52 12.54 13.01
CA ARG A 3 -16.43 11.87 12.31
C ARG A 3 -16.48 12.15 10.82
N TYR A 4 -15.30 12.37 10.23
CA TYR A 4 -15.13 12.59 8.80
C TYR A 4 -14.12 11.61 8.22
N PHE A 5 -14.39 11.11 7.02
CA PHE A 5 -13.39 10.43 6.19
C PHE A 5 -12.81 11.43 5.20
N ILE A 6 -11.49 11.38 5.06
CA ILE A 6 -10.72 12.12 4.05
C ILE A 6 -10.20 11.11 3.05
N TYR A 7 -10.49 11.31 1.77
CA TYR A 7 -10.01 10.52 0.65
C TYR A 7 -8.94 11.30 -0.10
N PHE A 8 -7.76 10.74 -0.26
CA PHE A 8 -6.61 11.45 -0.82
C PHE A 8 -5.61 10.50 -1.47
N CYS A 9 -4.74 11.07 -2.33
CA CYS A 9 -3.59 10.38 -2.90
C CYS A 9 -2.29 11.05 -2.52
N TYR A 10 -1.19 10.33 -2.69
CA TYR A 10 0.15 10.89 -2.53
C TYR A 10 1.21 10.14 -3.33
N ASP A 11 2.20 10.88 -3.79
CA ASP A 11 3.49 10.37 -4.21
C ASP A 11 4.38 10.21 -2.97
N GLY A 12 4.75 8.98 -2.65
CA GLY A 12 5.52 8.65 -1.45
C GLY A 12 7.03 8.91 -1.56
N THR A 13 7.52 9.36 -2.72
CA THR A 13 8.96 9.48 -3.01
C THR A 13 9.71 10.32 -1.97
N ALA A 14 9.11 11.43 -1.51
CA ALA A 14 9.72 12.34 -0.55
C ALA A 14 9.44 11.99 0.92
N TYR A 15 8.72 10.89 1.19
CA TYR A 15 8.22 10.57 2.53
C TYR A 15 8.80 9.28 3.11
N HIS A 16 8.99 9.28 4.42
CA HIS A 16 9.34 8.08 5.19
C HIS A 16 8.11 7.19 5.48
N GLY A 17 7.19 7.12 4.51
CA GLY A 17 5.94 6.39 4.57
C GLY A 17 4.78 7.19 5.17
N TRP A 18 3.70 6.49 5.49
CA TRP A 18 2.49 7.11 6.02
C TRP A 18 2.66 7.66 7.43
N GLN A 19 3.13 6.83 8.36
CA GLN A 19 3.03 7.10 9.79
C GLN A 19 4.09 8.06 10.30
N ILE A 20 3.70 8.97 11.20
CA ILE A 20 4.60 9.86 11.96
C ILE A 20 5.66 9.01 12.68
N GLN A 21 6.92 9.38 12.50
CA GLN A 21 8.08 8.73 13.10
C GLN A 21 9.23 9.74 13.28
N PRO A 22 10.16 9.52 14.22
CA PRO A 22 11.21 10.50 14.54
C PRO A 22 12.20 10.75 13.39
N ASN A 23 12.32 9.82 12.44
CA ASN A 23 13.44 9.74 11.50
C ASN A 23 13.18 10.44 10.15
N GLY A 24 12.07 11.17 9.99
CA GLY A 24 11.81 11.90 8.75
C GLY A 24 10.35 12.26 8.55
N VAL A 25 10.09 13.12 7.58
CA VAL A 25 8.76 13.63 7.25
C VAL A 25 7.86 12.50 6.75
N SER A 26 6.64 12.45 7.27
CA SER A 26 5.62 11.47 6.89
C SER A 26 4.42 12.15 6.23
N VAL A 27 3.65 11.38 5.45
CA VAL A 27 2.41 11.88 4.83
C VAL A 27 1.39 12.29 5.90
N GLN A 28 1.28 11.49 6.98
CA GLN A 28 0.37 11.76 8.10
C GLN A 28 0.69 13.10 8.76
N GLU A 29 1.96 13.38 9.07
CA GLU A 29 2.39 14.63 9.67
C GLU A 29 2.07 15.83 8.78
N THR A 30 2.38 15.73 7.50
CA THR A 30 2.13 16.80 6.50
C THR A 30 0.63 17.12 6.43
N LEU A 31 -0.22 16.10 6.33
CA LEU A 31 -1.67 16.29 6.26
C LEU A 31 -2.25 16.81 7.60
N GLN A 32 -1.78 16.31 8.76
CA GLN A 32 -2.19 16.80 10.07
C GLN A 32 -1.84 18.27 10.28
N ASN A 33 -0.65 18.68 9.88
CA ASN A 33 -0.19 20.07 10.00
C ASN A 33 -1.04 21.00 9.13
N ALA A 34 -1.37 20.59 7.90
CA ALA A 34 -2.23 21.36 7.01
C ALA A 34 -3.65 21.50 7.57
N LEU A 35 -4.24 20.40 8.06
CA LEU A 35 -5.54 20.40 8.73
C LEU A 35 -5.54 21.32 9.96
N SER A 36 -4.52 21.17 10.83
CA SER A 36 -4.41 21.95 12.06
C SER A 36 -4.28 23.45 11.77
N THR A 37 -3.56 23.82 10.71
CA THR A 37 -3.40 25.20 10.26
C THR A 37 -4.74 25.81 9.81
N ILE A 38 -5.48 25.07 8.97
CA ILE A 38 -6.76 25.57 8.42
C ILE A 38 -7.84 25.63 9.50
N LEU A 39 -7.92 24.62 10.35
CA LEU A 39 -8.94 24.49 11.39
C LEU A 39 -8.57 25.26 12.68
N ARG A 40 -7.35 25.80 12.76
CA ARG A 40 -6.82 26.55 13.92
C ARG A 40 -6.90 25.78 15.24
N GLN A 41 -6.80 24.47 15.19
CA GLN A 41 -6.78 23.57 16.33
C GLN A 41 -5.91 22.35 16.02
N ARG A 42 -5.38 21.70 17.03
CA ARG A 42 -4.65 20.44 16.85
C ARG A 42 -5.61 19.36 16.35
N VAL A 43 -5.26 18.72 15.22
CA VAL A 43 -6.02 17.65 14.63
C VAL A 43 -5.16 16.40 14.59
N GLU A 44 -5.73 15.27 14.96
CA GLU A 44 -5.12 13.96 14.81
C GLU A 44 -5.91 13.15 13.77
N ILE A 45 -5.21 12.45 12.88
CA ILE A 45 -5.84 11.62 11.85
C ILE A 45 -5.36 10.18 11.98
N VAL A 46 -6.23 9.24 11.63
CA VAL A 46 -5.94 7.81 11.63
C VAL A 46 -6.17 7.25 10.24
N GLY A 47 -5.10 6.75 9.60
CA GLY A 47 -5.17 6.19 8.25
C GLY A 47 -5.69 4.76 8.19
N ALA A 48 -6.18 4.37 7.01
CA ALA A 48 -6.68 3.02 6.69
C ALA A 48 -5.60 1.92 6.78
N GLY A 49 -4.33 2.31 6.71
CA GLY A 49 -3.19 1.41 6.80
C GLY A 49 -1.88 2.18 6.86
N ARG A 50 -0.79 1.45 7.02
CA ARG A 50 0.57 1.99 6.94
C ARG A 50 1.17 1.66 5.59
N THR A 51 1.89 2.61 5.01
CA THR A 51 2.78 2.38 3.88
C THR A 51 4.22 2.59 4.30
N ASP A 52 5.13 1.84 3.70
CA ASP A 52 6.58 1.97 3.94
C ASP A 52 7.14 3.21 3.19
N THR A 53 8.38 3.57 3.50
CA THR A 53 9.14 4.63 2.81
C THR A 53 9.09 4.43 1.29
N GLY A 54 8.80 5.51 0.57
CA GLY A 54 8.74 5.54 -0.89
C GLY A 54 7.52 4.86 -1.52
N VAL A 55 6.62 4.28 -0.73
CA VAL A 55 5.37 3.67 -1.23
C VAL A 55 4.33 4.75 -1.48
N HIS A 56 3.67 4.67 -2.62
CA HIS A 56 2.64 5.62 -3.03
C HIS A 56 1.23 5.15 -2.66
N ALA A 57 0.27 6.07 -2.73
CA ALA A 57 -1.15 5.73 -2.68
C ALA A 57 -1.94 6.53 -3.71
N ARG A 58 -2.73 5.84 -4.52
CA ARG A 58 -3.74 6.46 -5.39
C ARG A 58 -5.04 6.70 -4.66
N MET A 59 -5.31 5.89 -3.64
CA MET A 59 -6.46 6.05 -2.76
C MET A 59 -6.06 5.66 -1.34
N MET A 60 -5.82 6.66 -0.49
CA MET A 60 -5.71 6.49 0.96
C MET A 60 -6.93 7.13 1.62
N VAL A 61 -7.37 6.54 2.71
CA VAL A 61 -8.43 7.09 3.55
C VAL A 61 -7.91 7.31 4.96
N ALA A 62 -8.24 8.44 5.55
CA ALA A 62 -8.02 8.70 6.96
C ALA A 62 -9.30 9.23 7.60
N HIS A 63 -9.46 9.05 8.91
CA HIS A 63 -10.53 9.71 9.64
C HIS A 63 -9.99 10.70 10.66
N LEU A 64 -10.82 11.70 10.96
CA LEU A 64 -10.65 12.64 12.06
C LEU A 64 -12.01 12.89 12.73
N ASP A 65 -11.95 13.32 13.98
CA ASP A 65 -13.12 13.72 14.76
C ASP A 65 -13.05 15.23 15.05
N LEU A 66 -14.15 15.95 14.78
CA LEU A 66 -14.26 17.38 15.01
C LEU A 66 -15.47 17.67 15.92
N ALA A 67 -15.33 18.69 16.79
CA ALA A 67 -16.42 19.12 17.65
C ALA A 67 -17.50 19.89 16.86
N GLU A 68 -17.08 20.66 15.86
CA GLU A 68 -17.93 21.48 15.02
C GLU A 68 -18.09 20.87 13.63
N GLU A 69 -19.23 21.12 13.00
CA GLU A 69 -19.45 20.77 11.62
C GLU A 69 -18.62 21.65 10.68
N ILE A 70 -18.20 21.08 9.57
CA ILE A 70 -17.34 21.74 8.59
C ILE A 70 -17.96 21.72 7.20
N GLU A 71 -17.67 22.75 6.42
CA GLU A 71 -17.94 22.77 4.98
C GLU A 71 -16.89 21.94 4.24
N CYS A 72 -17.24 20.68 3.93
CA CYS A 72 -16.32 19.68 3.40
C CYS A 72 -15.64 20.11 2.09
N GLU A 73 -16.40 20.69 1.15
CA GLU A 73 -15.87 21.17 -0.13
C GLU A 73 -14.87 22.32 0.07
N GLN A 74 -15.20 23.27 0.96
CA GLN A 74 -14.30 24.38 1.27
C GLN A 74 -13.01 23.91 1.94
N LEU A 75 -13.11 22.94 2.85
CA LEU A 75 -11.94 22.36 3.50
C LEU A 75 -11.07 21.61 2.48
N THR A 76 -11.68 20.81 1.58
CA THR A 76 -10.98 20.11 0.50
C THR A 76 -10.23 21.10 -0.39
N TYR A 77 -10.88 22.20 -0.80
CA TYR A 77 -10.23 23.25 -1.58
C TYR A 77 -9.04 23.87 -0.85
N LYS A 78 -9.22 24.29 0.42
CA LYS A 78 -8.17 24.92 1.21
C LYS A 78 -6.98 23.97 1.44
N LEU A 79 -7.23 22.68 1.69
CA LEU A 79 -6.18 21.68 1.83
C LEU A 79 -5.33 21.56 0.55
N ASN A 80 -5.97 21.44 -0.61
CA ASN A 80 -5.25 21.34 -1.88
C ASN A 80 -4.47 22.61 -2.27
N ARG A 81 -4.79 23.76 -1.63
CA ARG A 81 -4.03 25.00 -1.79
C ARG A 81 -2.83 25.10 -0.84
N LEU A 82 -2.90 24.42 0.28
CA LEU A 82 -1.86 24.46 1.33
C LEU A 82 -0.88 23.28 1.24
N LEU A 83 -1.39 22.09 0.87
CA LEU A 83 -0.60 20.87 0.76
C LEU A 83 0.46 20.98 -0.35
N PRO A 84 1.62 20.31 -0.19
CA PRO A 84 2.60 20.19 -1.26
C PRO A 84 1.99 19.43 -2.45
N ARG A 85 2.64 19.55 -3.62
CA ARG A 85 2.10 19.02 -4.90
C ARG A 85 2.02 17.49 -4.96
N ASP A 86 2.68 16.81 -4.05
CA ASP A 86 2.72 15.35 -3.95
C ASP A 86 1.63 14.75 -3.05
N ILE A 87 0.74 15.60 -2.48
CA ILE A 87 -0.47 15.15 -1.75
C ILE A 87 -1.68 15.90 -2.31
N SER A 88 -2.75 15.16 -2.66
CA SER A 88 -4.02 15.75 -3.12
C SER A 88 -5.21 15.09 -2.44
N VAL A 89 -6.12 15.92 -1.90
CA VAL A 89 -7.37 15.48 -1.26
C VAL A 89 -8.49 15.53 -2.30
N PHE A 90 -9.22 14.43 -2.45
CA PHE A 90 -10.33 14.34 -3.42
C PHE A 90 -11.66 14.70 -2.80
N ASN A 91 -11.90 14.20 -1.58
CA ASN A 91 -13.17 14.31 -0.92
C ASN A 91 -13.01 14.27 0.59
N ILE A 92 -13.88 14.97 1.29
CA ILE A 92 -14.10 14.87 2.74
C ILE A 92 -15.59 14.68 2.92
N GLN A 93 -16.00 13.71 3.72
CA GLN A 93 -17.41 13.46 3.98
C GLN A 93 -17.65 13.03 5.42
N PRO A 94 -18.79 13.42 6.02
CA PRO A 94 -19.20 12.91 7.33
C PRO A 94 -19.51 11.42 7.21
N VAL A 95 -19.18 10.69 8.27
CA VAL A 95 -19.48 9.25 8.40
C VAL A 95 -20.00 8.98 9.82
N ASP A 96 -20.59 7.81 10.03
CA ASP A 96 -21.02 7.38 11.35
C ASP A 96 -19.84 7.35 12.32
N SER A 97 -20.08 7.72 13.57
CA SER A 97 -19.05 7.79 14.61
C SER A 97 -18.36 6.44 14.91
N ASN A 98 -19.00 5.31 14.59
CA ASN A 98 -18.45 3.97 14.71
C ASN A 98 -17.54 3.57 13.53
N MET A 99 -17.55 4.33 12.43
CA MET A 99 -16.69 4.06 11.26
C MET A 99 -15.23 4.38 11.58
N HIS A 100 -14.34 3.42 11.35
CA HIS A 100 -12.92 3.58 11.61
C HIS A 100 -12.12 3.32 10.33
N ALA A 101 -11.33 4.27 9.86
CA ALA A 101 -10.61 4.16 8.59
C ALA A 101 -9.82 2.85 8.43
N ARG A 102 -9.22 2.34 9.52
CA ARG A 102 -8.45 1.08 9.47
C ARG A 102 -9.32 -0.16 9.69
N PHE A 103 -10.20 -0.16 10.69
CA PHE A 103 -10.87 -1.37 11.16
C PHE A 103 -12.19 -1.64 10.42
N SER A 104 -12.84 -0.60 9.87
CA SER A 104 -14.04 -0.75 9.05
C SER A 104 -13.73 -1.08 7.58
N ALA A 105 -12.49 -0.93 7.15
CA ALA A 105 -12.10 -1.27 5.78
C ALA A 105 -12.11 -2.78 5.56
N LYS A 106 -12.89 -3.23 4.56
CA LYS A 106 -13.08 -4.63 4.19
C LYS A 106 -11.94 -5.14 3.31
N TRP A 107 -11.57 -4.37 2.29
CA TRP A 107 -10.54 -4.74 1.34
C TRP A 107 -9.57 -3.60 1.06
N ARG A 108 -8.34 -3.96 0.75
CA ARG A 108 -7.30 -3.06 0.24
C ARG A 108 -6.69 -3.67 -0.98
N THR A 109 -6.49 -2.87 -2.03
CA THR A 109 -5.85 -3.30 -3.28
C THR A 109 -4.52 -2.59 -3.42
N TYR A 110 -3.49 -3.37 -3.71
CA TYR A 110 -2.17 -2.87 -4.05
C TYR A 110 -1.80 -3.27 -5.46
N ARG A 111 -1.02 -2.40 -6.14
CA ARG A 111 -0.34 -2.73 -7.39
C ARG A 111 1.15 -2.50 -7.25
N TYR A 112 1.91 -3.46 -7.75
CA TYR A 112 3.37 -3.36 -7.87
C TYR A 112 3.75 -3.35 -9.34
N PHE A 113 4.34 -2.26 -9.82
CA PHE A 113 4.67 -2.07 -11.24
C PHE A 113 6.07 -2.57 -11.57
N ILE A 114 6.20 -3.28 -12.69
CA ILE A 114 7.47 -3.81 -13.22
C ILE A 114 7.58 -3.48 -14.70
N HIS A 115 8.78 -3.12 -15.14
CA HIS A 115 9.12 -3.02 -16.55
C HIS A 115 10.44 -3.73 -16.85
N THR A 116 10.61 -4.21 -18.09
CA THR A 116 11.77 -5.00 -18.55
C THR A 116 12.63 -4.28 -19.57
N ARG A 117 12.29 -3.05 -19.90
CA ARG A 117 13.04 -2.17 -20.81
C ARG A 117 13.27 -0.84 -20.11
N LYS A 118 14.54 -0.37 -20.11
CA LYS A 118 14.91 0.91 -19.50
C LYS A 118 14.01 2.05 -19.98
N ASP A 119 13.38 2.73 -19.03
CA ASP A 119 12.53 3.90 -19.27
C ASP A 119 12.77 4.95 -18.18
N PRO A 120 13.34 6.13 -18.50
CA PRO A 120 13.63 7.17 -17.52
C PRO A 120 12.36 7.78 -16.88
N PHE A 121 11.19 7.66 -17.52
CA PHE A 121 9.92 8.16 -16.98
C PHE A 121 9.30 7.21 -15.94
N LEU A 122 9.71 5.95 -15.92
CA LEU A 122 9.21 4.96 -14.97
C LEU A 122 10.09 4.80 -13.72
N ARG A 123 11.26 5.44 -13.66
CA ARG A 123 12.28 5.23 -12.61
C ARG A 123 11.78 5.38 -11.16
N ASN A 124 10.76 6.21 -10.93
CA ASN A 124 10.22 6.50 -9.59
C ASN A 124 8.92 5.74 -9.31
N TYR A 125 8.35 5.03 -10.29
CA TYR A 125 7.01 4.47 -10.20
C TYR A 125 6.90 3.02 -10.66
N SER A 126 8.04 2.41 -11.05
CA SER A 126 8.07 1.03 -11.53
C SER A 126 9.48 0.45 -11.32
N TYR A 127 9.55 -0.83 -10.98
CA TYR A 127 10.80 -1.55 -10.85
C TYR A 127 11.31 -2.00 -12.22
N GLU A 128 12.53 -1.58 -12.59
CA GLU A 128 13.21 -2.11 -13.78
C GLU A 128 13.80 -3.49 -13.45
N SER A 129 13.25 -4.54 -14.08
CA SER A 129 13.84 -5.87 -13.94
C SER A 129 15.05 -6.03 -14.85
N PRO A 130 16.24 -6.28 -14.29
CA PRO A 130 17.44 -6.53 -15.10
C PRO A 130 17.47 -7.95 -15.70
N TYR A 131 16.46 -8.77 -15.39
CA TYR A 131 16.38 -10.17 -15.82
C TYR A 131 15.12 -10.40 -16.63
N PRO A 132 15.17 -11.36 -17.60
CA PRO A 132 13.96 -11.88 -18.21
C PRO A 132 13.09 -12.55 -17.14
N LEU A 133 11.77 -12.37 -17.22
CA LEU A 133 10.79 -12.91 -16.29
C LEU A 133 9.77 -13.75 -17.04
N ASP A 134 9.52 -14.95 -16.54
CA ASP A 134 8.44 -15.82 -16.97
C ASP A 134 7.14 -15.43 -16.25
N PHE A 135 6.36 -14.55 -16.87
CA PHE A 135 5.11 -14.05 -16.29
C PHE A 135 4.01 -15.11 -16.25
N GLU A 136 4.05 -16.15 -17.10
CA GLU A 136 3.09 -17.26 -17.03
C GLU A 136 3.32 -18.09 -15.76
N LEU A 137 4.58 -18.37 -15.44
CA LEU A 137 4.94 -19.04 -14.20
C LEU A 137 4.66 -18.16 -12.96
N MET A 138 4.90 -16.84 -13.07
CA MET A 138 4.58 -15.90 -11.99
C MET A 138 3.07 -15.80 -11.75
N GLU A 139 2.24 -15.92 -12.78
CA GLU A 139 0.77 -15.97 -12.66
C GLU A 139 0.31 -17.23 -11.92
N GLN A 140 0.89 -18.39 -12.22
CA GLN A 140 0.62 -19.62 -11.46
C GLN A 140 0.95 -19.46 -9.99
N GLY A 141 2.08 -18.79 -9.66
CA GLY A 141 2.43 -18.45 -8.29
C GLY A 141 1.45 -17.47 -7.65
N ALA A 142 0.95 -16.49 -8.41
CA ALA A 142 -0.05 -15.55 -7.92
C ALA A 142 -1.39 -16.24 -7.59
N GLU A 143 -1.83 -17.17 -8.44
CA GLU A 143 -3.03 -17.98 -8.19
C GLU A 143 -2.90 -18.85 -6.92
N LEU A 144 -1.71 -19.43 -6.68
CA LEU A 144 -1.45 -20.23 -5.50
C LEU A 144 -1.66 -19.44 -4.20
N LEU A 145 -1.30 -18.14 -4.18
CA LEU A 145 -1.49 -17.28 -2.99
C LEU A 145 -2.94 -17.21 -2.53
N LYS A 146 -3.91 -17.29 -3.43
CA LYS A 146 -5.35 -17.23 -3.08
C LYS A 146 -5.83 -18.47 -2.30
N GLN A 147 -5.08 -19.55 -2.35
CA GLN A 147 -5.41 -20.80 -1.65
C GLN A 147 -4.85 -20.87 -0.23
N HIS A 148 -3.98 -19.91 0.14
CA HIS A 148 -3.34 -19.84 1.45
C HIS A 148 -3.97 -18.74 2.31
N GLN A 149 -3.81 -18.87 3.62
CA GLN A 149 -4.28 -17.91 4.61
C GLN A 149 -3.17 -17.38 5.51
N ASP A 150 -2.15 -18.17 5.80
CA ASP A 150 -1.01 -17.74 6.62
C ASP A 150 0.11 -17.18 5.74
N PHE A 151 0.48 -15.93 5.97
CA PHE A 151 1.50 -15.21 5.23
C PHE A 151 2.70 -14.81 6.11
N ALA A 152 3.00 -15.60 7.15
CA ALA A 152 4.15 -15.37 8.03
C ALA A 152 5.46 -15.24 7.27
N ALA A 153 5.67 -16.05 6.21
CA ALA A 153 6.85 -16.01 5.35
C ALA A 153 7.07 -14.63 4.66
N PHE A 154 6.02 -13.84 4.49
CA PHE A 154 6.11 -12.52 3.85
C PHE A 154 6.05 -11.36 4.84
N CYS A 155 5.97 -11.64 6.12
CA CYS A 155 5.95 -10.64 7.17
C CYS A 155 7.38 -10.17 7.52
N LYS A 156 7.56 -8.86 7.75
CA LYS A 156 8.83 -8.36 8.28
C LYS A 156 9.10 -8.98 9.65
N SER A 157 10.30 -9.51 9.84
CA SER A 157 10.74 -10.05 11.14
C SER A 157 10.64 -8.97 12.24
N GLY A 158 10.17 -9.36 13.42
CA GLY A 158 9.96 -8.45 14.54
C GLY A 158 8.81 -7.45 14.37
N ALA A 159 7.88 -7.71 13.44
CA ALA A 159 6.68 -6.92 13.33
C ALA A 159 5.69 -7.28 14.46
N ASP A 160 5.10 -6.25 15.08
CA ASP A 160 4.08 -6.40 16.13
C ASP A 160 2.72 -6.74 15.51
N ASN A 161 2.52 -8.01 15.19
CA ASN A 161 1.29 -8.54 14.61
C ASN A 161 0.65 -9.54 15.58
N THR A 162 -0.64 -9.41 15.81
CA THR A 162 -1.43 -10.40 16.60
C THR A 162 -1.70 -11.67 15.82
N THR A 163 -1.68 -11.62 14.48
CA THR A 163 -1.90 -12.76 13.59
C THR A 163 -1.24 -12.50 12.24
N THR A 164 -0.83 -13.58 11.56
CA THR A 164 -0.28 -13.58 10.19
C THR A 164 -1.32 -13.98 9.14
N LEU A 165 -2.56 -14.23 9.59
CA LEU A 165 -3.64 -14.65 8.70
C LEU A 165 -4.18 -13.47 7.89
N CYS A 166 -4.29 -13.68 6.58
CA CYS A 166 -4.87 -12.75 5.60
C CYS A 166 -5.74 -13.55 4.62
N THR A 167 -6.83 -12.95 4.17
CA THR A 167 -7.66 -13.52 3.09
C THR A 167 -7.39 -12.75 1.82
N ILE A 168 -6.88 -13.43 0.80
CA ILE A 168 -6.65 -12.86 -0.53
C ILE A 168 -7.91 -13.00 -1.37
N LYS A 169 -8.44 -11.89 -1.88
CA LYS A 169 -9.58 -11.83 -2.81
C LYS A 169 -9.12 -11.91 -4.26
N GLU A 170 -8.05 -11.18 -4.60
CA GLU A 170 -7.45 -11.14 -5.93
C GLU A 170 -5.93 -11.20 -5.82
N SER A 171 -5.30 -11.89 -6.76
CA SER A 171 -3.85 -11.95 -6.91
C SER A 171 -3.55 -12.36 -8.35
N LYS A 172 -2.98 -11.43 -9.14
CA LYS A 172 -2.76 -11.64 -10.58
C LYS A 172 -1.70 -10.70 -11.15
N TRP A 173 -1.10 -11.11 -12.27
CA TRP A 173 -0.26 -10.27 -13.11
C TRP A 173 -1.04 -9.72 -14.29
N VAL A 174 -0.90 -8.43 -14.56
CA VAL A 174 -1.58 -7.76 -15.69
C VAL A 174 -0.54 -7.10 -16.57
N LYS A 175 -0.53 -7.49 -17.86
CA LYS A 175 0.31 -6.84 -18.87
C LYS A 175 -0.31 -5.54 -19.33
N THR A 176 0.45 -4.44 -19.27
CA THR A 176 -0.01 -3.10 -19.69
C THR A 176 0.61 -2.65 -21.01
N SER A 177 1.80 -3.17 -21.33
CA SER A 177 2.49 -2.91 -22.59
C SER A 177 3.38 -4.09 -22.95
N PRO A 178 4.06 -4.10 -24.10
CA PRO A 178 5.02 -5.16 -24.44
C PRO A 178 6.13 -5.36 -23.40
N TYR A 179 6.44 -4.32 -22.62
CA TYR A 179 7.55 -4.32 -21.68
C TYR A 179 7.15 -3.94 -20.24
N SER A 180 5.85 -3.81 -19.95
CA SER A 180 5.37 -3.37 -18.63
C SER A 180 4.23 -4.23 -18.12
N TRP A 181 4.26 -4.52 -16.81
CA TRP A 181 3.26 -5.29 -16.07
C TRP A 181 3.02 -4.66 -14.71
N TYR A 182 1.92 -5.02 -14.10
CA TYR A 182 1.77 -4.87 -12.66
C TYR A 182 1.25 -6.15 -12.02
N PHE A 183 1.67 -6.38 -10.80
CA PHE A 183 1.08 -7.36 -9.89
C PHE A 183 -0.02 -6.68 -9.11
N GLU A 184 -1.24 -7.18 -9.17
CA GLU A 184 -2.38 -6.71 -8.37
C GLU A 184 -2.71 -7.72 -7.29
N ILE A 185 -2.87 -7.23 -6.06
CA ILE A 185 -3.27 -8.05 -4.93
C ILE A 185 -4.30 -7.31 -4.08
N THR A 186 -5.43 -7.98 -3.80
CA THR A 186 -6.49 -7.47 -2.93
C THR A 186 -6.68 -8.42 -1.76
N ALA A 187 -6.62 -7.89 -0.54
CA ALA A 187 -6.81 -8.67 0.68
C ALA A 187 -7.60 -7.88 1.74
N ASN A 188 -8.15 -8.60 2.73
CA ASN A 188 -8.81 -7.99 3.89
C ASN A 188 -7.83 -7.21 4.77
N ARG A 189 -6.57 -7.64 4.82
CA ARG A 189 -5.46 -6.98 5.50
C ARG A 189 -4.14 -7.36 4.86
N PHE A 190 -3.10 -6.58 5.15
CA PHE A 190 -1.71 -6.89 4.80
C PHE A 190 -0.82 -6.80 6.03
N LEU A 191 0.17 -7.69 6.09
CA LEU A 191 1.25 -7.64 7.07
C LEU A 191 2.29 -6.59 6.63
N ARG A 192 3.10 -6.15 7.58
CA ARG A 192 4.19 -5.23 7.25
C ARG A 192 5.11 -5.85 6.22
N ASN A 193 5.37 -5.11 5.12
CA ASN A 193 6.23 -5.53 4.01
C ASN A 193 5.70 -6.69 3.15
N MET A 194 4.51 -7.24 3.42
CA MET A 194 3.97 -8.44 2.79
C MET A 194 3.99 -8.36 1.26
N VAL A 195 3.39 -7.34 0.66
CA VAL A 195 3.30 -7.24 -0.82
C VAL A 195 4.69 -7.21 -1.46
N ARG A 196 5.63 -6.48 -0.89
CA ARG A 196 7.00 -6.36 -1.40
C ARG A 196 7.76 -7.69 -1.33
N ALA A 197 7.59 -8.46 -0.26
CA ALA A 197 8.19 -9.79 -0.10
C ALA A 197 7.53 -10.80 -1.04
N THR A 198 6.21 -10.74 -1.20
CA THR A 198 5.46 -11.57 -2.17
C THR A 198 5.99 -11.36 -3.58
N VAL A 199 6.09 -10.11 -4.03
CA VAL A 199 6.59 -9.80 -5.39
C VAL A 199 8.03 -10.28 -5.54
N GLY A 200 8.90 -10.08 -4.55
CA GLY A 200 10.28 -10.59 -4.59
C GLY A 200 10.35 -12.10 -4.74
N THR A 201 9.46 -12.83 -4.06
CA THR A 201 9.38 -14.30 -4.19
C THR A 201 8.83 -14.72 -5.55
N LEU A 202 7.80 -14.04 -6.07
CA LEU A 202 7.28 -14.28 -7.43
C LEU A 202 8.34 -13.97 -8.52
N ILE A 203 9.19 -12.97 -8.31
CA ILE A 203 10.33 -12.71 -9.22
C ILE A 203 11.35 -13.85 -9.19
N LEU A 204 11.65 -14.45 -8.02
CA LEU A 204 12.50 -15.64 -7.97
C LEU A 204 11.89 -16.79 -8.76
N LEU A 205 10.57 -16.97 -8.67
CA LEU A 205 9.83 -17.95 -9.43
C LEU A 205 9.93 -17.67 -10.94
N GLY A 206 9.64 -16.45 -11.40
CA GLY A 206 9.72 -16.04 -12.80
C GLY A 206 11.14 -16.09 -13.39
N ARG A 207 12.17 -16.09 -12.54
CA ARG A 207 13.57 -16.31 -12.91
C ARG A 207 13.98 -17.78 -12.86
N HIS A 208 13.06 -18.69 -12.59
CA HIS A 208 13.33 -20.13 -12.40
C HIS A 208 14.38 -20.41 -11.31
N ARG A 209 14.46 -19.56 -10.27
CA ARG A 209 15.32 -19.76 -9.11
C ARG A 209 14.68 -20.63 -8.03
N ILE A 210 13.35 -20.66 -8.01
CA ILE A 210 12.51 -21.54 -7.22
C ILE A 210 11.42 -22.12 -8.12
N THR A 211 10.85 -23.23 -7.69
CA THR A 211 9.70 -23.87 -8.35
C THR A 211 8.39 -23.51 -7.66
N ILE A 212 7.24 -23.86 -8.25
CA ILE A 212 5.91 -23.73 -7.58
C ILE A 212 5.89 -24.51 -6.27
N LYS A 213 6.48 -25.71 -6.21
CA LYS A 213 6.58 -26.51 -4.98
C LYS A 213 7.43 -25.82 -3.91
N ASP A 214 8.47 -25.09 -4.30
CA ASP A 214 9.25 -24.31 -3.33
C ASP A 214 8.44 -23.12 -2.80
N LEU A 215 7.65 -22.45 -3.65
CA LEU A 215 6.75 -21.39 -3.21
C LEU A 215 5.70 -21.92 -2.22
N GLU A 216 5.11 -23.07 -2.50
CA GLU A 216 4.16 -23.74 -1.62
C GLU A 216 4.80 -24.06 -0.25
N ARG A 217 5.99 -24.68 -0.25
CA ARG A 217 6.75 -24.94 0.96
C ARG A 217 7.09 -23.67 1.75
N ILE A 218 7.49 -22.57 1.08
CA ILE A 218 7.76 -21.28 1.75
C ILE A 218 6.53 -20.77 2.49
N LEU A 219 5.35 -20.90 1.88
CA LEU A 219 4.08 -20.49 2.49
C LEU A 219 3.72 -21.38 3.67
N GLU A 220 3.87 -22.71 3.54
CA GLU A 220 3.57 -23.68 4.60
C GLU A 220 4.51 -23.55 5.81
N GLU A 221 5.81 -23.40 5.58
CA GLU A 221 6.81 -23.28 6.65
C GLU A 221 6.78 -21.90 7.34
N GLY A 222 6.25 -20.88 6.70
CA GLY A 222 6.11 -19.53 7.26
C GLY A 222 7.44 -18.82 7.56
N ASN A 223 8.57 -19.32 7.04
CA ASN A 223 9.89 -18.80 7.33
C ASN A 223 10.29 -17.65 6.39
N ARG A 224 10.42 -16.44 6.95
CA ARG A 224 10.78 -15.23 6.17
C ARG A 224 12.13 -15.34 5.45
N SER A 225 13.10 -16.10 5.99
CA SER A 225 14.43 -16.22 5.39
C SER A 225 14.46 -17.02 4.08
N GLN A 226 13.42 -17.80 3.82
CA GLN A 226 13.27 -18.60 2.60
C GLN A 226 12.53 -17.82 1.49
N ALA A 227 11.78 -16.80 1.87
CA ALA A 227 11.10 -15.93 0.90
C ALA A 227 12.10 -14.96 0.23
N GLY A 228 11.70 -14.45 -0.94
CA GLY A 228 12.49 -13.49 -1.70
C GLY A 228 12.73 -12.17 -0.95
N GLU A 229 13.67 -11.40 -1.45
CA GLU A 229 13.96 -10.06 -0.94
C GLU A 229 12.74 -9.15 -1.05
N SER A 230 12.67 -8.17 -0.14
CA SER A 230 11.62 -7.16 -0.20
C SER A 230 11.90 -6.19 -1.34
N MET A 231 11.04 -6.17 -2.33
CA MET A 231 11.19 -5.28 -3.48
C MET A 231 11.14 -3.80 -3.08
N PRO A 232 11.77 -2.90 -3.86
CA PRO A 232 11.77 -1.46 -3.59
C PRO A 232 10.36 -0.87 -3.44
N GLY A 233 10.19 0.12 -2.54
CA GLY A 233 8.89 0.74 -2.24
C GLY A 233 8.34 1.61 -3.37
N HIS A 234 9.21 2.24 -4.16
CA HIS A 234 8.85 3.20 -5.22
C HIS A 234 7.99 2.63 -6.37
N ALA A 235 7.88 1.33 -6.46
CA ALA A 235 7.02 0.68 -7.46
C ALA A 235 5.69 0.18 -6.89
N LEU A 236 5.46 0.37 -5.59
CA LEU A 236 4.27 -0.10 -4.88
C LEU A 236 3.27 1.04 -4.66
N PHE A 237 2.01 0.78 -5.00
CA PHE A 237 0.89 1.71 -4.84
C PHE A 237 -0.25 1.05 -4.07
N LEU A 238 -0.75 1.74 -3.04
CA LEU A 238 -2.08 1.47 -2.52
C LEU A 238 -3.10 2.05 -3.51
N GLU A 239 -3.80 1.17 -4.22
CA GLU A 239 -4.73 1.56 -5.30
C GLU A 239 -6.11 1.89 -4.78
N ASN A 240 -6.60 1.11 -3.80
CA ASN A 240 -7.97 1.26 -3.29
C ASN A 240 -8.12 0.78 -1.85
N VAL A 241 -9.10 1.35 -1.14
CA VAL A 241 -9.59 0.92 0.17
C VAL A 241 -11.12 0.87 0.11
N GLU A 242 -11.71 -0.33 0.34
CA GLU A 242 -13.16 -0.57 0.31
C GLU A 242 -13.71 -0.69 1.75
N TYR A 243 -14.87 -0.07 1.98
CA TYR A 243 -15.60 -0.05 3.26
C TYR A 243 -16.92 -0.80 3.21
#